data_832446c44e1eb98d9500d407a6d912d7
#
_entry.id   832446c44e1eb98d9500d407a6d912d7
#
_cell.length_a   1.000
_cell.length_b   1.000
_cell.length_c   1.000
_cell.angle_alpha   90.00
_cell.angle_beta   90.00
_cell.angle_gamma   90.00
#
_symmetry.space_group_name_H-M   'P 1'
#
loop_
_entity.id
_entity.type
_entity.pdbx_description
1 polymer ?
#
loop_
_entity_poly.entity_id
_entity_poly.type
_entity_poly.pdbx_seq_one_letter_code
_entity_poly.pdbx_strand_id
1 'polypeptide(L)'
;VRIENSFIPVQGVGEATEQKLWSNGITHWDEFDGSVVGPTRADRIETFIADAWPHLDDGDASFFDRNLPSGERWRLYENFRPETCFFDIETTGLDHHRDRVTTVSFHRDGETTTLVQGEDLTADTLARQFEDAKLLVTFNGKRFDVPFLETSFGVDLDMPHVDLMYPCKQLGYSGGLKSIEGELGVERDEPDITGKDAVRLWREYERGDESALDTLVSYNRDDAVNLQSLMETVQDKLHQDVFETAREQ
;
A
#
# COMPACT_ATOMS: atom_id res chain seq x y z
N VAL A 1 11.15 -4.24 7.92
CA VAL A 1 10.73 -5.36 8.81
C VAL A 1 9.93 -6.34 7.98
N ARG A 2 10.35 -7.59 7.97
CA ARG A 2 9.60 -8.67 7.34
C ARG A 2 8.57 -9.26 8.30
N ILE A 3 7.63 -10.03 7.81
CA ILE A 3 6.59 -10.69 8.62
C ILE A 3 7.23 -11.61 9.67
N GLU A 4 8.20 -12.41 9.28
CA GLU A 4 8.90 -13.35 10.16
C GLU A 4 9.83 -12.69 11.20
N ASN A 5 10.03 -11.36 11.10
CA ASN A 5 10.65 -10.57 12.16
C ASN A 5 9.61 -9.96 13.13
N SER A 6 8.32 -10.12 12.85
CA SER A 6 7.23 -9.45 13.57
C SER A 6 6.57 -10.37 14.59
N PHE A 7 6.49 -9.91 15.84
CA PHE A 7 5.77 -10.58 16.94
C PHE A 7 4.47 -9.86 17.32
N ILE A 8 4.28 -8.64 16.81
CA ILE A 8 3.10 -7.80 17.09
C ILE A 8 1.76 -8.40 16.64
N PRO A 9 1.67 -9.32 15.66
CA PRO A 9 0.42 -10.01 15.35
C PRO A 9 -0.13 -10.86 16.50
N VAL A 10 0.74 -11.23 17.46
CA VAL A 10 0.36 -12.13 18.54
C VAL A 10 -0.46 -11.39 19.61
N GLN A 11 -1.60 -11.93 19.97
CA GLN A 11 -2.44 -11.36 21.02
C GLN A 11 -1.70 -11.20 22.37
N GLY A 12 -1.60 -9.94 22.83
CA GLY A 12 -0.89 -9.59 24.06
C GLY A 12 0.60 -9.26 23.86
N VAL A 13 1.06 -9.24 22.61
CA VAL A 13 2.33 -8.64 22.21
C VAL A 13 2.04 -7.27 21.63
N GLY A 14 2.56 -6.23 22.24
CA GLY A 14 2.55 -4.87 21.71
C GLY A 14 3.98 -4.42 21.43
N GLU A 15 4.14 -3.22 20.90
CA GLU A 15 5.44 -2.63 20.51
C GLU A 15 6.54 -2.82 21.57
N ALA A 16 6.26 -2.49 22.84
CA ALA A 16 7.24 -2.63 23.92
C ALA A 16 7.69 -4.09 24.16
N THR A 17 6.82 -5.08 23.90
CA THR A 17 7.20 -6.49 24.03
C THR A 17 8.00 -6.95 22.83
N GLU A 18 7.60 -6.53 21.64
CA GLU A 18 8.30 -6.83 20.40
C GLU A 18 9.71 -6.22 20.41
N GLN A 19 9.85 -4.93 20.76
CA GLN A 19 11.15 -4.26 20.93
C GLN A 19 12.03 -4.95 21.95
N LYS A 20 11.44 -5.43 23.07
CA LYS A 20 12.17 -6.20 24.07
C LYS A 20 12.69 -7.53 23.52
N LEU A 21 11.95 -8.22 22.65
CA LEU A 21 12.43 -9.42 21.97
C LEU A 21 13.64 -9.08 21.08
N TRP A 22 13.53 -8.10 20.23
CA TRP A 22 14.58 -7.68 19.31
C TRP A 22 15.85 -7.22 20.02
N SER A 23 15.74 -6.42 21.08
CA SER A 23 16.89 -5.97 21.89
C SER A 23 17.58 -7.09 22.68
N ASN A 24 16.93 -8.25 22.83
CA ASN A 24 17.53 -9.45 23.39
C ASN A 24 18.01 -10.46 22.32
N GLY A 25 18.09 -10.04 21.06
CA GLY A 25 18.60 -10.84 19.95
C GLY A 25 17.58 -11.79 19.32
N ILE A 26 16.32 -11.75 19.74
CA ILE A 26 15.23 -12.54 19.14
C ILE A 26 14.59 -11.69 18.04
N THR A 27 15.20 -11.69 16.85
CA THR A 27 14.83 -10.83 15.71
C THR A 27 14.07 -11.55 14.61
N HIS A 28 13.95 -12.87 14.72
CA HIS A 28 13.29 -13.75 13.77
C HIS A 28 12.53 -14.85 14.50
N TRP A 29 11.47 -15.37 13.91
CA TRP A 29 10.67 -16.45 14.52
C TRP A 29 11.48 -17.69 14.87
N ASP A 30 12.47 -18.06 14.04
CA ASP A 30 13.35 -19.21 14.31
C ASP A 30 14.25 -19.04 15.55
N GLU A 31 14.45 -17.82 16.01
CA GLU A 31 15.28 -17.50 17.20
C GLU A 31 14.45 -17.48 18.48
N PHE A 32 13.12 -17.66 18.37
CA PHE A 32 12.25 -17.57 19.53
C PHE A 32 12.38 -18.80 20.43
N ASP A 33 12.76 -18.57 21.69
CA ASP A 33 12.97 -19.60 22.71
C ASP A 33 12.13 -19.41 24.00
N GLY A 34 11.27 -18.38 24.02
CA GLY A 34 10.42 -18.05 25.16
C GLY A 34 11.11 -17.41 26.37
N SER A 35 12.45 -17.26 26.38
CA SER A 35 13.24 -16.83 27.55
C SER A 35 12.96 -15.39 27.98
N VAL A 36 12.58 -14.51 27.05
CA VAL A 36 12.42 -13.05 27.26
C VAL A 36 11.05 -12.66 27.79
N VAL A 37 10.04 -13.55 27.65
CA VAL A 37 8.64 -13.29 28.00
C VAL A 37 8.11 -14.28 29.05
N GLY A 38 6.96 -13.98 29.66
CA GLY A 38 6.33 -14.93 30.60
C GLY A 38 5.70 -16.13 29.88
N PRO A 39 5.51 -17.28 30.56
CA PRO A 39 5.12 -18.56 29.96
C PRO A 39 3.87 -18.46 29.08
N THR A 40 2.81 -17.84 29.57
CA THR A 40 1.55 -17.69 28.80
C THR A 40 1.73 -16.92 27.50
N ARG A 41 2.66 -15.96 27.47
CA ARG A 41 2.95 -15.20 26.25
C ARG A 41 3.86 -16.00 25.33
N ALA A 42 4.81 -16.75 25.90
CA ALA A 42 5.64 -17.67 25.13
C ALA A 42 4.77 -18.70 24.39
N ASP A 43 3.86 -19.38 25.09
CA ASP A 43 2.93 -20.35 24.47
C ASP A 43 2.12 -19.76 23.30
N ARG A 44 1.68 -18.48 23.43
CA ARG A 44 0.94 -17.79 22.37
C ARG A 44 1.81 -17.46 21.16
N ILE A 45 3.04 -17.02 21.39
CA ILE A 45 3.99 -16.71 20.32
C ILE A 45 4.35 -18.00 19.56
N GLU A 46 4.68 -19.07 20.26
CA GLU A 46 4.99 -20.39 19.66
C GLU A 46 3.81 -20.90 18.84
N THR A 47 2.58 -20.81 19.38
CA THR A 47 1.36 -21.23 18.67
C THR A 47 1.16 -20.41 17.40
N PHE A 48 1.31 -19.08 17.49
CA PHE A 48 1.18 -18.20 16.33
C PHE A 48 2.23 -18.51 15.27
N ILE A 49 3.51 -18.67 15.65
CA ILE A 49 4.60 -18.99 14.72
C ILE A 49 4.31 -20.29 13.98
N ALA A 50 3.88 -21.33 14.70
CA ALA A 50 3.55 -22.63 14.13
C ALA A 50 2.38 -22.54 13.13
N ASP A 51 1.38 -21.69 13.39
CA ASP A 51 0.23 -21.45 12.50
C ASP A 51 0.62 -20.55 11.31
N ALA A 52 1.49 -19.56 11.53
CA ALA A 52 1.83 -18.54 10.54
C ALA A 52 2.79 -19.05 9.44
N TRP A 53 3.69 -19.98 9.75
CA TRP A 53 4.67 -20.50 8.76
C TRP A 53 4.01 -21.08 7.50
N PRO A 54 3.01 -21.98 7.57
CA PRO A 54 2.33 -22.45 6.36
C PRO A 54 1.69 -21.33 5.55
N HIS A 55 1.08 -20.33 6.20
CA HIS A 55 0.49 -19.19 5.51
C HIS A 55 1.54 -18.32 4.82
N LEU A 56 2.74 -18.19 5.41
CA LEU A 56 3.84 -17.48 4.78
C LEU A 56 4.38 -18.20 3.58
N ASP A 57 4.57 -19.52 3.68
CA ASP A 57 5.05 -20.39 2.59
C ASP A 57 4.06 -20.42 1.41
N ASP A 58 2.75 -20.38 1.70
CA ASP A 58 1.67 -20.33 0.70
C ASP A 58 1.45 -18.92 0.13
N GLY A 59 2.12 -17.90 0.71
CA GLY A 59 1.96 -16.50 0.32
C GLY A 59 0.56 -15.96 0.61
N ASP A 60 -0.05 -16.36 1.73
CA ASP A 60 -1.36 -15.87 2.19
C ASP A 60 -1.24 -14.51 2.91
N ALA A 61 -1.15 -13.44 2.12
CA ALA A 61 -1.10 -12.08 2.65
C ALA A 61 -2.33 -11.73 3.49
N SER A 62 -3.50 -12.31 3.18
CA SER A 62 -4.75 -12.06 3.90
C SER A 62 -4.73 -12.57 5.34
N PHE A 63 -4.04 -13.67 5.61
CA PHE A 63 -3.81 -14.14 6.98
C PHE A 63 -3.08 -13.07 7.80
N PHE A 64 -2.02 -12.51 7.25
CA PHE A 64 -1.20 -11.51 7.95
C PHE A 64 -1.91 -10.16 8.08
N ASP A 65 -2.64 -9.72 7.05
CA ASP A 65 -3.44 -8.48 7.11
C ASP A 65 -4.47 -8.50 8.24
N ARG A 66 -5.12 -9.65 8.45
CA ARG A 66 -6.11 -9.82 9.54
C ARG A 66 -5.47 -9.85 10.94
N ASN A 67 -4.23 -10.30 11.06
CA ASN A 67 -3.54 -10.44 12.34
C ASN A 67 -2.68 -9.22 12.70
N LEU A 68 -2.22 -8.44 11.73
CA LEU A 68 -1.47 -7.20 11.97
C LEU A 68 -2.40 -6.07 12.44
N PRO A 69 -1.99 -5.28 13.44
CA PRO A 69 -2.63 -4.00 13.71
C PRO A 69 -2.62 -3.11 12.46
N SER A 70 -3.65 -2.30 12.28
CA SER A 70 -3.81 -1.49 11.05
C SER A 70 -2.63 -0.56 10.76
N GLY A 71 -1.94 -0.05 11.80
CA GLY A 71 -0.74 0.78 11.67
C GLY A 71 0.52 0.01 11.25
N GLU A 72 0.48 -1.32 11.32
CA GLU A 72 1.64 -2.18 11.04
C GLU A 72 1.55 -2.91 9.70
N ARG A 73 0.50 -2.68 8.92
CA ARG A 73 0.27 -3.34 7.62
C ARG A 73 1.35 -3.04 6.59
N TRP A 74 2.12 -1.97 6.75
CA TRP A 74 3.27 -1.66 5.91
C TRP A 74 4.32 -2.78 5.89
N ARG A 75 4.38 -3.63 6.93
CA ARG A 75 5.28 -4.80 7.04
C ARG A 75 4.97 -5.89 6.01
N LEU A 76 3.76 -5.91 5.44
CA LEU A 76 3.40 -6.85 4.37
C LEU A 76 4.24 -6.64 3.11
N TYR A 77 4.63 -5.40 2.84
CA TYR A 77 5.25 -5.03 1.57
C TYR A 77 6.51 -5.83 1.26
N GLU A 78 7.42 -6.01 2.23
CA GLU A 78 8.69 -6.69 1.99
C GLU A 78 8.53 -8.17 1.60
N ASN A 79 7.50 -8.85 2.11
CA ASN A 79 7.23 -10.24 1.78
C ASN A 79 6.42 -10.39 0.47
N PHE A 80 5.58 -9.41 0.15
CA PHE A 80 4.67 -9.46 -1.00
C PHE A 80 5.02 -8.44 -2.10
N ARG A 81 6.25 -7.92 -2.11
CA ARG A 81 6.73 -6.92 -3.09
C ARG A 81 6.47 -7.32 -4.54
N PRO A 82 6.76 -8.56 -5.00
CA PRO A 82 6.52 -8.95 -6.39
C PRO A 82 5.04 -9.00 -6.78
N GLU A 83 4.16 -9.30 -5.82
CA GLU A 83 2.71 -9.39 -6.02
C GLU A 83 1.98 -8.14 -5.55
N THR A 84 2.70 -7.02 -5.35
CA THR A 84 2.11 -5.73 -4.99
C THR A 84 1.61 -5.00 -6.23
N CYS A 85 0.36 -4.56 -6.19
CA CYS A 85 -0.25 -3.70 -7.19
C CYS A 85 -0.37 -2.27 -6.62
N PHE A 86 0.35 -1.33 -7.21
CA PHE A 86 0.19 0.10 -6.97
C PHE A 86 -0.84 0.65 -7.94
N PHE A 87 -1.79 1.44 -7.48
CA PHE A 87 -2.74 2.06 -8.38
C PHE A 87 -3.23 3.41 -7.88
N ASP A 88 -3.64 4.23 -8.84
CA ASP A 88 -4.21 5.55 -8.64
C ASP A 88 -5.30 5.81 -9.68
N ILE A 89 -6.30 6.62 -9.33
CA ILE A 89 -7.41 6.95 -10.22
C ILE A 89 -7.55 8.45 -10.42
N GLU A 90 -8.00 8.82 -11.62
CA GLU A 90 -8.52 10.15 -11.88
C GLU A 90 -10.04 10.12 -12.08
N THR A 91 -10.70 11.20 -11.69
CA THR A 91 -12.17 11.27 -11.67
C THR A 91 -12.69 12.62 -12.15
N THR A 92 -13.97 12.69 -12.50
CA THR A 92 -14.64 13.97 -12.86
C THR A 92 -14.97 14.86 -11.67
N GLY A 93 -14.79 14.35 -10.42
CA GLY A 93 -15.05 15.05 -9.17
C GLY A 93 -14.83 14.15 -7.96
N LEU A 94 -15.38 14.51 -6.80
CA LEU A 94 -15.05 13.87 -5.52
C LEU A 94 -16.13 12.94 -4.96
N ASP A 95 -17.27 12.82 -5.61
CA ASP A 95 -18.43 12.05 -5.11
C ASP A 95 -18.62 10.77 -5.95
N HIS A 96 -18.22 9.62 -5.44
CA HIS A 96 -18.27 8.33 -6.12
C HIS A 96 -19.70 7.87 -6.52
N HIS A 97 -20.75 8.55 -6.03
CA HIS A 97 -22.13 8.30 -6.49
C HIS A 97 -22.57 9.20 -7.65
N ARG A 98 -21.83 10.26 -7.95
CA ARG A 98 -22.19 11.28 -8.96
C ARG A 98 -21.14 11.47 -10.04
N ASP A 99 -19.89 11.31 -9.63
CA ASP A 99 -18.74 11.50 -10.51
C ASP A 99 -18.28 10.16 -11.10
N ARG A 100 -17.49 10.24 -12.15
CA ARG A 100 -17.02 9.06 -12.90
C ARG A 100 -15.53 8.92 -12.78
N VAL A 101 -15.04 7.70 -12.79
CA VAL A 101 -13.63 7.40 -13.00
C VAL A 101 -13.29 7.68 -14.46
N THR A 102 -12.21 8.40 -14.69
CA THR A 102 -11.74 8.79 -16.05
C THR A 102 -10.56 7.96 -16.51
N THR A 103 -9.56 7.80 -15.65
CA THR A 103 -8.41 6.92 -15.87
C THR A 103 -8.10 6.14 -14.60
N VAL A 104 -7.51 4.96 -14.76
CA VAL A 104 -6.93 4.17 -13.68
C VAL A 104 -5.56 3.71 -14.13
N SER A 105 -4.53 4.09 -13.42
CA SER A 105 -3.16 3.65 -13.67
C SER A 105 -2.74 2.61 -12.64
N PHE A 106 -2.14 1.54 -13.14
CA PHE A 106 -1.59 0.44 -12.34
C PHE A 106 -0.10 0.34 -12.59
N HIS A 107 0.67 0.17 -11.54
CA HIS A 107 2.09 -0.13 -11.62
C HIS A 107 2.39 -1.42 -10.86
N ARG A 108 3.01 -2.38 -11.51
CA ARG A 108 3.37 -3.67 -10.93
C ARG A 108 4.55 -4.26 -11.69
N ASP A 109 5.52 -4.81 -10.98
CA ASP A 109 6.70 -5.49 -11.55
C ASP A 109 7.43 -4.66 -12.64
N GLY A 110 7.50 -3.34 -12.42
CA GLY A 110 8.15 -2.40 -13.35
C GLY A 110 7.33 -2.06 -14.60
N GLU A 111 6.14 -2.62 -14.77
CA GLU A 111 5.23 -2.30 -15.87
C GLU A 111 4.10 -1.38 -15.39
N THR A 112 3.69 -0.45 -16.25
CA THR A 112 2.60 0.47 -15.96
C THR A 112 1.53 0.40 -17.05
N THR A 113 0.29 0.14 -16.64
CA THR A 113 -0.88 0.10 -17.51
C THR A 113 -1.85 1.19 -17.07
N THR A 114 -2.39 1.96 -18.02
CA THR A 114 -3.47 2.90 -17.76
C THR A 114 -4.70 2.50 -18.56
N LEU A 115 -5.83 2.38 -17.87
CA LEU A 115 -7.14 2.15 -18.48
C LEU A 115 -7.90 3.47 -18.56
N VAL A 116 -8.57 3.72 -19.69
CA VAL A 116 -9.24 5.00 -20.00
C VAL A 116 -10.74 4.78 -20.20
N GLN A 117 -11.56 5.63 -19.58
CA GLN A 117 -13.02 5.61 -19.73
C GLN A 117 -13.44 5.83 -21.19
N GLY A 118 -14.34 4.99 -21.67
CA GLY A 118 -14.82 5.03 -23.05
C GLY A 118 -13.93 4.30 -24.05
N GLU A 119 -12.77 3.83 -23.62
CA GLU A 119 -11.86 3.00 -24.42
C GLU A 119 -11.81 1.57 -23.87
N ASP A 120 -10.98 1.33 -22.88
CA ASP A 120 -10.67 0.01 -22.33
C ASP A 120 -10.97 -0.13 -20.81
N LEU A 121 -11.36 0.94 -20.12
CA LEU A 121 -11.74 0.87 -18.71
C LEU A 121 -13.14 0.24 -18.57
N THR A 122 -13.14 -1.06 -18.30
CA THR A 122 -14.33 -1.89 -18.04
C THR A 122 -14.16 -2.69 -16.75
N ALA A 123 -15.24 -3.25 -16.21
CA ALA A 123 -15.15 -4.13 -15.03
C ALA A 123 -14.21 -5.32 -15.28
N ASP A 124 -14.25 -5.94 -16.47
CA ASP A 124 -13.42 -7.09 -16.82
C ASP A 124 -11.93 -6.73 -16.98
N THR A 125 -11.62 -5.58 -17.59
CA THR A 125 -10.22 -5.13 -17.73
C THR A 125 -9.65 -4.70 -16.40
N LEU A 126 -10.46 -4.02 -15.59
CA LEU A 126 -10.09 -3.63 -14.23
C LEU A 126 -9.81 -4.85 -13.34
N ALA A 127 -10.70 -5.85 -13.33
CA ALA A 127 -10.51 -7.06 -12.53
C ALA A 127 -9.21 -7.80 -12.88
N ARG A 128 -8.86 -7.86 -14.18
CA ARG A 128 -7.59 -8.47 -14.64
C ARG A 128 -6.34 -7.77 -14.11
N GLN A 129 -6.39 -6.46 -13.82
CA GLN A 129 -5.25 -5.75 -13.25
C GLN A 129 -4.99 -6.16 -11.79
N PHE A 130 -6.03 -6.56 -11.08
CA PHE A 130 -5.91 -7.05 -9.70
C PHE A 130 -5.69 -8.56 -9.60
N GLU A 131 -5.80 -9.29 -10.71
CA GLU A 131 -5.53 -10.74 -10.75
C GLU A 131 -4.09 -11.00 -10.30
N ASP A 132 -3.91 -12.02 -9.45
CA ASP A 132 -2.63 -12.38 -8.84
C ASP A 132 -1.98 -11.31 -7.93
N ALA A 133 -2.59 -10.16 -7.71
CA ALA A 133 -2.13 -9.24 -6.68
C ALA A 133 -2.44 -9.79 -5.28
N LYS A 134 -1.47 -9.70 -4.37
CA LYS A 134 -1.62 -10.09 -2.96
C LYS A 134 -1.66 -8.90 -2.02
N LEU A 135 -1.22 -7.75 -2.51
CA LEU A 135 -1.17 -6.51 -1.76
C LEU A 135 -1.50 -5.33 -2.66
N LEU A 136 -2.41 -4.48 -2.22
CA LEU A 136 -2.67 -3.17 -2.84
C LEU A 136 -1.90 -2.07 -2.12
N VAL A 137 -1.40 -1.11 -2.88
CA VAL A 137 -0.80 0.11 -2.34
C VAL A 137 -1.38 1.33 -3.06
N THR A 138 -1.87 2.28 -2.27
CA THR A 138 -2.43 3.55 -2.75
C THR A 138 -2.04 4.70 -1.82
N PHE A 139 -2.42 5.92 -2.16
CA PHE A 139 -2.38 7.06 -1.27
C PHE A 139 -3.79 7.63 -1.05
N ASN A 140 -4.33 7.53 0.16
CA ASN A 140 -5.73 7.85 0.52
C ASN A 140 -6.80 7.00 -0.21
N GLY A 141 -6.37 5.90 -0.87
CA GLY A 141 -7.24 5.11 -1.73
C GLY A 141 -8.30 4.31 -1.00
N LYS A 142 -8.10 3.96 0.27
CA LYS A 142 -9.16 3.32 1.08
C LYS A 142 -10.41 4.17 1.21
N ARG A 143 -10.28 5.49 1.13
CA ARG A 143 -11.39 6.45 1.26
C ARG A 143 -11.85 7.03 -0.06
N PHE A 144 -11.04 6.94 -1.10
CA PHE A 144 -11.32 7.57 -2.38
C PHE A 144 -11.35 6.54 -3.52
N ASP A 145 -10.23 5.97 -3.90
CA ASP A 145 -10.08 5.12 -5.08
C ASP A 145 -10.96 3.86 -5.00
N VAL A 146 -10.84 3.12 -3.90
CA VAL A 146 -11.60 1.87 -3.71
C VAL A 146 -13.12 2.09 -3.80
N PRO A 147 -13.74 3.03 -3.04
CA PRO A 147 -15.16 3.32 -3.17
C PRO A 147 -15.60 3.74 -4.59
N PHE A 148 -14.75 4.48 -5.33
CA PHE A 148 -15.04 4.83 -6.72
C PHE A 148 -15.05 3.60 -7.63
N LEU A 149 -14.04 2.73 -7.52
CA LEU A 149 -13.94 1.53 -8.35
C LEU A 149 -15.06 0.52 -8.03
N GLU A 150 -15.33 0.27 -6.75
CA GLU A 150 -16.41 -0.62 -6.32
C GLU A 150 -17.79 -0.12 -6.78
N THR A 151 -18.06 1.19 -6.61
CA THR A 151 -19.36 1.77 -7.00
C THR A 151 -19.53 1.81 -8.51
N SER A 152 -18.47 2.15 -9.27
CA SER A 152 -18.56 2.35 -10.72
C SER A 152 -18.54 1.04 -11.51
N PHE A 153 -17.81 0.02 -11.03
CA PHE A 153 -17.55 -1.20 -11.80
C PHE A 153 -18.05 -2.47 -11.10
N GLY A 154 -18.50 -2.40 -9.84
CA GLY A 154 -18.96 -3.56 -9.09
C GLY A 154 -17.84 -4.58 -8.79
N VAL A 155 -16.59 -4.15 -8.80
CA VAL A 155 -15.45 -4.98 -8.37
C VAL A 155 -15.42 -5.06 -6.86
N ASP A 156 -14.90 -6.18 -6.33
CA ASP A 156 -14.66 -6.37 -4.90
C ASP A 156 -13.16 -6.26 -4.65
N LEU A 157 -12.75 -5.28 -3.85
CA LEU A 157 -11.36 -5.01 -3.50
C LEU A 157 -11.06 -5.31 -2.01
N ASP A 158 -11.80 -6.25 -1.41
CA ASP A 158 -11.54 -6.74 -0.04
C ASP A 158 -10.29 -7.63 0.00
N MET A 159 -9.13 -7.02 -0.13
CA MET A 159 -7.82 -7.65 -0.09
C MET A 159 -6.81 -6.82 0.72
N PRO A 160 -5.66 -7.40 1.12
CA PRO A 160 -4.62 -6.69 1.85
C PRO A 160 -4.27 -5.36 1.18
N HIS A 161 -4.28 -4.26 1.95
CA HIS A 161 -4.13 -2.93 1.38
C HIS A 161 -3.35 -2.01 2.32
N VAL A 162 -2.22 -1.49 1.84
CA VAL A 162 -1.46 -0.42 2.48
C VAL A 162 -1.86 0.92 1.85
N ASP A 163 -2.54 1.75 2.61
CA ASP A 163 -2.79 3.14 2.24
C ASP A 163 -1.68 4.01 2.82
N LEU A 164 -0.81 4.53 1.95
CA LEU A 164 0.43 5.23 2.32
C LEU A 164 0.22 6.50 3.14
N MET A 165 -0.98 7.08 3.11
CA MET A 165 -1.29 8.21 3.98
C MET A 165 -1.05 7.89 5.47
N TYR A 166 -1.29 6.65 5.91
CA TYR A 166 -1.13 6.27 7.32
C TYR A 166 0.32 6.07 7.73
N PRO A 167 1.16 5.27 7.04
CA PRO A 167 2.57 5.13 7.38
C PRO A 167 3.36 6.42 7.17
N CYS A 168 3.03 7.26 6.17
CA CYS A 168 3.61 8.61 6.06
C CYS A 168 3.31 9.45 7.29
N LYS A 169 2.07 9.42 7.78
CA LYS A 169 1.69 10.13 9.01
C LYS A 169 2.41 9.60 10.25
N GLN A 170 2.66 8.29 10.34
CA GLN A 170 3.45 7.69 11.43
C GLN A 170 4.87 8.25 11.47
N LEU A 171 5.47 8.51 10.30
CA LEU A 171 6.78 9.16 10.15
C LEU A 171 6.74 10.69 10.33
N GLY A 172 5.56 11.28 10.61
CA GLY A 172 5.40 12.73 10.82
C GLY A 172 5.13 13.54 9.55
N TYR A 173 5.02 12.90 8.38
CA TYR A 173 4.66 13.59 7.14
C TYR A 173 3.15 13.87 7.08
N SER A 174 2.78 14.98 6.46
CA SER A 174 1.37 15.38 6.32
C SER A 174 1.13 16.15 5.03
N GLY A 175 -0.08 16.08 4.50
CA GLY A 175 -0.46 16.74 3.25
C GLY A 175 -0.93 15.74 2.21
N GLY A 176 -1.00 16.17 0.95
CA GLY A 176 -1.30 15.31 -0.19
C GLY A 176 -0.05 14.59 -0.72
N LEU A 177 -0.28 13.62 -1.62
CA LEU A 177 0.78 12.80 -2.22
C LEU A 177 1.98 13.66 -2.69
N LYS A 178 1.74 14.66 -3.54
CA LYS A 178 2.79 15.56 -4.06
C LYS A 178 3.60 16.30 -2.99
N SER A 179 2.95 16.72 -1.91
CA SER A 179 3.66 17.41 -0.81
C SER A 179 4.65 16.48 -0.14
N ILE A 180 4.21 15.24 0.13
CA ILE A 180 5.02 14.22 0.80
C ILE A 180 6.14 13.73 -0.11
N GLU A 181 5.87 13.52 -1.39
CA GLU A 181 6.88 13.17 -2.40
C GLU A 181 7.99 14.23 -2.45
N GLY A 182 7.62 15.51 -2.51
CA GLY A 182 8.58 16.61 -2.50
C GLY A 182 9.44 16.64 -1.24
N GLU A 183 8.87 16.37 -0.05
CA GLU A 183 9.59 16.28 1.21
C GLU A 183 10.56 15.08 1.26
N LEU A 184 10.22 14.00 0.56
CA LEU A 184 10.99 12.76 0.50
C LEU A 184 11.93 12.69 -0.72
N GLY A 185 11.90 13.68 -1.61
CA GLY A 185 12.78 13.77 -2.79
C GLY A 185 12.36 12.82 -3.93
N VAL A 186 11.09 12.43 -3.99
CA VAL A 186 10.52 11.68 -5.13
C VAL A 186 10.25 12.66 -6.27
N GLU A 187 10.91 12.47 -7.40
CA GLU A 187 10.77 13.33 -8.58
C GLU A 187 9.49 12.99 -9.38
N ARG A 188 8.98 13.97 -10.12
CA ARG A 188 7.80 13.85 -11.01
C ARG A 188 8.12 14.39 -12.40
N ASP A 189 7.57 13.73 -13.42
CA ASP A 189 7.63 14.23 -14.80
C ASP A 189 6.69 15.43 -15.00
N GLU A 190 5.49 15.40 -14.37
CA GLU A 190 4.46 16.46 -14.46
C GLU A 190 4.21 17.15 -13.10
N PRO A 191 5.19 17.94 -12.59
CA PRO A 191 5.12 18.50 -11.23
C PRO A 191 4.01 19.54 -11.04
N ASP A 192 3.60 20.24 -12.10
CA ASP A 192 2.67 21.37 -12.05
C ASP A 192 1.18 20.98 -12.13
N ILE A 193 0.87 19.72 -12.52
CA ILE A 193 -0.51 19.24 -12.65
C ILE A 193 -1.09 18.89 -11.27
N THR A 194 -2.34 19.26 -11.04
CA THR A 194 -3.09 18.97 -9.81
C THR A 194 -4.37 18.19 -10.13
N GLY A 195 -5.02 17.57 -9.14
CA GLY A 195 -6.32 16.91 -9.35
C GLY A 195 -7.42 17.82 -9.92
N LYS A 196 -7.34 19.14 -9.75
CA LYS A 196 -8.25 20.08 -10.43
C LYS A 196 -7.92 20.22 -11.92
N ASP A 197 -6.64 20.14 -12.26
CA ASP A 197 -6.19 20.15 -13.65
C ASP A 197 -6.58 18.84 -14.34
N ALA A 198 -6.52 17.70 -13.64
CA ALA A 198 -6.99 16.41 -14.15
C ALA A 198 -8.47 16.48 -14.60
N VAL A 199 -9.34 17.05 -13.76
CA VAL A 199 -10.75 17.29 -14.12
C VAL A 199 -10.89 18.22 -15.32
N ARG A 200 -10.04 19.26 -15.45
CA ARG A 200 -10.02 20.17 -16.59
C ARG A 200 -9.56 19.46 -17.88
N LEU A 201 -8.47 18.72 -17.82
CA LEU A 201 -7.90 17.95 -18.93
C LEU A 201 -8.92 16.94 -19.47
N TRP A 202 -9.61 16.21 -18.60
CA TRP A 202 -10.69 15.31 -19.04
C TRP A 202 -11.79 16.04 -19.83
N ARG A 203 -12.24 17.22 -19.38
CA ARG A 203 -13.24 18.03 -20.09
C ARG A 203 -12.74 18.58 -21.41
N GLU A 204 -11.46 18.88 -21.55
CA GLU A 204 -10.82 19.29 -22.81
C GLU A 204 -10.80 18.13 -23.80
N TYR A 205 -10.43 16.93 -23.32
CA TYR A 205 -10.51 15.69 -24.11
C TYR A 205 -11.95 15.41 -24.61
N GLU A 206 -12.96 15.49 -23.73
CA GLU A 206 -14.37 15.32 -24.14
C GLU A 206 -14.84 16.32 -25.22
N ARG A 207 -14.11 17.42 -25.40
CA ARG A 207 -14.35 18.42 -26.47
C ARG A 207 -13.49 18.22 -27.70
N GLY A 208 -12.70 17.17 -27.76
CA GLY A 208 -11.90 16.75 -28.92
C GLY A 208 -10.42 17.14 -28.84
N ASP A 209 -9.89 17.50 -27.66
CA ASP A 209 -8.45 17.74 -27.48
C ASP A 209 -7.76 16.45 -27.01
N GLU A 210 -7.26 15.67 -27.96
CA GLU A 210 -6.53 14.41 -27.68
C GLU A 210 -5.25 14.65 -26.85
N SER A 211 -4.60 15.80 -27.00
CA SER A 211 -3.37 16.11 -26.23
C SER A 211 -3.65 16.28 -24.72
N ALA A 212 -4.88 16.64 -24.37
CA ALA A 212 -5.30 16.72 -22.98
C ALA A 212 -5.41 15.33 -22.34
N LEU A 213 -5.82 14.30 -23.10
CA LEU A 213 -5.82 12.92 -22.63
C LEU A 213 -4.39 12.41 -22.42
N ASP A 214 -3.49 12.64 -23.37
CA ASP A 214 -2.08 12.23 -23.24
C ASP A 214 -1.46 12.79 -21.97
N THR A 215 -1.74 14.06 -21.67
CA THR A 215 -1.25 14.72 -20.45
C THR A 215 -1.88 14.12 -19.19
N LEU A 216 -3.19 13.83 -19.19
CA LEU A 216 -3.88 13.22 -18.07
C LEU A 216 -3.37 11.80 -17.78
N VAL A 217 -3.16 11.00 -18.83
CA VAL A 217 -2.60 9.65 -18.75
C VAL A 217 -1.17 9.70 -18.17
N SER A 218 -0.32 10.61 -18.68
CA SER A 218 1.04 10.79 -18.16
C SER A 218 1.01 11.11 -16.65
N TYR A 219 0.16 12.05 -16.26
CA TYR A 219 0.01 12.45 -14.87
C TYR A 219 -0.44 11.28 -13.95
N ASN A 220 -1.49 10.56 -14.33
CA ASN A 220 -2.00 9.42 -13.55
C ASN A 220 -0.98 8.26 -13.48
N ARG A 221 -0.18 8.05 -14.56
CA ARG A 221 0.93 7.09 -14.55
C ARG A 221 2.02 7.47 -13.56
N ASP A 222 2.40 8.74 -13.51
CA ASP A 222 3.38 9.24 -12.54
C ASP A 222 2.91 8.98 -11.10
N ASP A 223 1.62 9.27 -10.81
CA ASP A 223 1.05 9.02 -9.50
C ASP A 223 1.18 7.52 -9.13
N ALA A 224 0.81 6.59 -10.01
CA ALA A 224 0.91 5.16 -9.75
C ALA A 224 2.35 4.65 -9.61
N VAL A 225 3.29 5.11 -10.45
CA VAL A 225 4.72 4.75 -10.38
C VAL A 225 5.36 5.27 -9.10
N ASN A 226 5.06 6.50 -8.74
CA ASN A 226 5.65 7.14 -7.57
C ASN A 226 5.15 6.52 -6.25
N LEU A 227 3.99 5.86 -6.23
CA LEU A 227 3.55 5.09 -5.06
C LEU A 227 4.56 4.00 -4.69
N GLN A 228 5.23 3.35 -5.67
CA GLN A 228 6.27 2.37 -5.38
C GLN A 228 7.48 3.04 -4.71
N SER A 229 8.00 4.12 -5.28
CA SER A 229 9.14 4.85 -4.73
C SER A 229 8.84 5.39 -3.33
N LEU A 230 7.62 5.87 -3.13
CA LEU A 230 7.16 6.34 -1.83
C LEU A 230 7.04 5.18 -0.81
N MET A 231 6.47 4.04 -1.22
CA MET A 231 6.35 2.86 -0.37
C MET A 231 7.73 2.36 0.08
N GLU A 232 8.69 2.26 -0.84
CA GLU A 232 10.06 1.84 -0.55
C GLU A 232 10.74 2.79 0.44
N THR A 233 10.65 4.09 0.20
CA THR A 233 11.22 5.11 1.09
C THR A 233 10.61 5.07 2.49
N VAL A 234 9.28 4.93 2.57
CA VAL A 234 8.54 4.88 3.84
C VAL A 234 8.86 3.61 4.60
N GLN A 235 8.90 2.47 3.91
CA GLN A 235 9.23 1.18 4.50
C GLN A 235 10.65 1.16 5.06
N ASP A 236 11.63 1.72 4.34
CA ASP A 236 13.01 1.81 4.81
C ASP A 236 13.15 2.68 6.07
N LYS A 237 12.46 3.82 6.11
CA LYS A 237 12.44 4.70 7.29
C LYS A 237 11.79 4.01 8.49
N LEU A 238 10.63 3.37 8.30
CA LEU A 238 9.96 2.63 9.38
C LEU A 238 10.78 1.43 9.84
N HIS A 239 11.45 0.72 8.92
CA HIS A 239 12.38 -0.34 9.28
C HIS A 239 13.48 0.18 10.20
N GLN A 240 14.12 1.28 9.83
CA GLN A 240 15.18 1.92 10.63
C GLN A 240 14.67 2.36 12.00
N ASP A 241 13.54 3.06 12.05
CA ASP A 241 13.00 3.64 13.27
C ASP A 241 12.47 2.59 14.25
N VAL A 242 11.79 1.54 13.71
CA VAL A 242 11.09 0.55 14.53
C VAL A 242 11.98 -0.64 14.88
N PHE A 243 12.73 -1.17 13.90
CA PHE A 243 13.44 -2.43 14.05
C PHE A 243 14.93 -2.23 14.38
N GLU A 244 15.67 -1.48 13.55
CA GLU A 244 17.11 -1.32 13.78
C GLU A 244 17.39 -0.56 15.07
N THR A 245 16.63 0.51 15.35
CA THR A 245 16.76 1.24 16.62
C THR A 245 16.51 0.36 17.86
N ALA A 246 15.58 -0.61 17.76
CA ALA A 246 15.32 -1.53 18.88
C ALA A 246 16.42 -2.58 19.07
N ARG A 247 17.09 -2.99 17.99
CA ARG A 247 18.23 -3.95 18.05
C ARG A 247 19.50 -3.36 18.64
N GLU A 248 19.68 -2.05 18.56
CA GLU A 248 20.85 -1.34 19.07
C GLU A 248 20.78 -1.00 20.58
N GLN A 249 19.63 -1.24 21.23
CA GLN A 249 19.40 -0.98 22.66
C GLN A 249 19.70 -2.20 23.52
#